data_50cc7cee25fdb093f43852243c2a441f
#
_entry.id   50cc7cee25fdb093f43852243c2a441f
#
_cell.length_a   1.000
_cell.length_b   1.000
_cell.length_c   1.000
_cell.angle_alpha   90.00
_cell.angle_beta   90.00
_cell.angle_gamma   90.00
#
_symmetry.space_group_name_H-M   'P 1'
#
loop_
_entity.id
_entity.type
_entity.pdbx_description
1 polymer ?
#
loop_
_entity_poly.entity_id
_entity_poly.type
_entity_poly.pdbx_seq_one_letter_code
_entity_poly.pdbx_strand_id
1 'polypeptide(L)'
;MNKFKKLGLTALAGSLVASTAYAGEMSVAGSASIGIKNNSGTDGGKSITMGNQLTFSGGGELDNGLNVALSFVLDHADNVAKGFDSHSITISSDTLGSIVVAGDGTGNAQSALDTTAAGDAWDNGFTYQGTAYEAMGASTAENNKSVNYTFPAVIDGVALSASYSGSTTGIKSTTAFAATYTGVEGLSVSYGSGENGTVGSEADLTTMKASYAMGSFTAAYSNTENDTSAGTDEEMTSFKISYTVTDDLSVSYGEESHETSGQSVDEEFEAISVSYTTGGMTLTAAQYDASGLANTSGQTAERWKLGASFAF
;
A
#
# COMPACT_ATOMS: atom_id res chain seq x y z
N MET A 1 -8.91 -14.12 -24.34
CA MET A 1 -8.90 -13.05 -23.32
C MET A 1 -8.25 -13.63 -22.08
N ASN A 2 -7.03 -13.23 -21.79
CA ASN A 2 -6.19 -13.88 -20.81
C ASN A 2 -6.67 -13.67 -19.38
N LYS A 3 -6.72 -14.76 -18.61
CA LYS A 3 -7.23 -14.86 -17.24
C LYS A 3 -6.37 -14.10 -16.20
N PHE A 4 -5.19 -13.61 -16.60
CA PHE A 4 -4.21 -12.94 -15.72
C PHE A 4 -4.50 -11.46 -15.41
N LYS A 5 -5.47 -10.83 -16.09
CA LYS A 5 -5.90 -9.45 -15.77
C LYS A 5 -6.75 -9.32 -14.52
N LYS A 6 -7.00 -10.39 -13.78
CA LYS A 6 -7.93 -10.38 -12.62
C LYS A 6 -7.28 -10.25 -11.25
N LEU A 7 -5.98 -10.40 -11.10
CA LEU A 7 -5.32 -10.46 -9.79
C LEU A 7 -4.76 -9.14 -9.26
N GLY A 8 -4.66 -8.10 -10.10
CA GLY A 8 -4.18 -6.79 -9.67
C GLY A 8 -5.25 -5.70 -9.57
N LEU A 9 -6.50 -6.02 -9.90
CA LEU A 9 -7.55 -5.00 -10.07
C LEU A 9 -8.77 -5.20 -9.15
N THR A 10 -8.75 -6.14 -8.25
CA THR A 10 -9.93 -6.47 -7.44
C THR A 10 -10.18 -5.54 -6.24
N ALA A 11 -9.25 -4.65 -5.92
CA ALA A 11 -9.48 -3.65 -4.89
C ALA A 11 -10.12 -2.33 -5.42
N LEU A 12 -10.15 -2.12 -6.74
CA LEU A 12 -10.67 -0.86 -7.31
C LEU A 12 -11.80 -1.04 -8.33
N ALA A 13 -12.21 -2.24 -8.67
CA ALA A 13 -13.15 -2.51 -9.76
C ALA A 13 -14.52 -3.04 -9.29
N GLY A 14 -14.92 -2.74 -8.08
CA GLY A 14 -16.27 -3.04 -7.61
C GLY A 14 -17.14 -1.81 -7.62
N SER A 15 -17.62 -1.39 -8.76
CA SER A 15 -18.76 -0.49 -8.96
C SER A 15 -18.48 0.76 -9.79
N LEU A 16 -18.53 0.61 -11.09
CA LEU A 16 -19.05 1.67 -11.97
C LEU A 16 -20.00 1.00 -12.94
N VAL A 17 -21.18 0.72 -12.49
CA VAL A 17 -22.31 0.55 -13.40
C VAL A 17 -22.93 1.93 -13.56
N ALA A 18 -22.54 2.63 -14.61
CA ALA A 18 -23.16 3.88 -14.99
C ALA A 18 -24.60 3.61 -15.44
N SER A 19 -25.55 4.16 -14.71
CA SER A 19 -26.88 4.43 -15.26
C SER A 19 -27.08 5.94 -15.33
N THR A 20 -27.54 6.35 -16.47
CA THR A 20 -27.81 7.74 -16.87
C THR A 20 -28.67 8.49 -15.87
N ALA A 21 -28.22 9.69 -15.51
CA ALA A 21 -28.97 10.88 -15.15
C ALA A 21 -29.25 11.19 -13.67
N TYR A 22 -28.80 12.36 -13.28
CA TYR A 22 -29.38 13.31 -12.31
C TYR A 22 -29.53 12.95 -10.82
N ALA A 23 -28.86 12.00 -10.32
CA ALA A 23 -28.48 11.83 -8.92
C ALA A 23 -27.59 10.59 -8.89
N GLY A 24 -26.30 10.77 -8.66
CA GLY A 24 -25.39 9.64 -8.66
C GLY A 24 -25.85 8.58 -7.69
N GLU A 25 -25.85 7.33 -8.14
CA GLU A 25 -26.17 6.21 -7.26
C GLU A 25 -25.12 6.15 -6.15
N MET A 26 -25.57 6.08 -4.91
CA MET A 26 -24.69 5.75 -3.78
C MET A 26 -24.57 4.23 -3.66
N SER A 27 -23.36 3.75 -3.57
CA SER A 27 -23.05 2.35 -3.26
C SER A 27 -22.34 2.26 -1.91
N VAL A 28 -22.54 1.14 -1.25
CA VAL A 28 -21.83 0.78 -0.03
C VAL A 28 -21.17 -0.56 -0.26
N ALA A 29 -19.85 -0.62 -0.02
CA ALA A 29 -19.09 -1.87 -0.01
C ALA A 29 -18.49 -2.05 1.39
N GLY A 30 -18.38 -3.28 1.82
CA GLY A 30 -17.85 -3.58 3.14
C GLY A 30 -16.76 -4.65 3.11
N SER A 31 -15.88 -4.59 4.10
CA SER A 31 -14.96 -5.68 4.40
C SER A 31 -14.89 -5.92 5.90
N ALA A 32 -14.61 -7.16 6.27
CA ALA A 32 -14.32 -7.54 7.65
C ALA A 32 -13.18 -8.55 7.66
N SER A 33 -12.38 -8.53 8.72
CA SER A 33 -11.32 -9.50 8.91
C SER A 33 -11.25 -9.95 10.37
N ILE A 34 -10.84 -11.19 10.54
CA ILE A 34 -10.48 -11.76 11.84
C ILE A 34 -9.12 -12.44 11.69
N GLY A 35 -8.32 -12.40 12.75
CA GLY A 35 -7.02 -13.04 12.75
C GLY A 35 -6.61 -13.53 14.12
N ILE A 36 -5.68 -14.47 14.13
CA ILE A 36 -4.97 -14.94 15.31
C ILE A 36 -3.49 -14.90 14.97
N LYS A 37 -2.71 -14.28 15.85
CA LYS A 37 -1.25 -14.25 15.74
C LYS A 37 -0.59 -14.53 17.08
N ASN A 38 0.61 -15.07 17.06
CA ASN A 38 1.44 -15.04 18.27
C ASN A 38 2.10 -13.66 18.41
N ASN A 39 2.32 -13.23 19.63
CA ASN A 39 3.14 -12.06 19.91
C ASN A 39 4.60 -12.49 20.05
N SER A 40 5.50 -11.77 19.38
CA SER A 40 6.94 -11.90 19.58
C SER A 40 7.38 -11.00 20.74
N GLY A 41 8.45 -11.36 21.43
CA GLY A 41 9.03 -10.57 22.53
C GLY A 41 8.70 -11.09 23.93
N THR A 42 8.99 -10.25 24.93
CA THR A 42 8.95 -10.60 26.36
C THR A 42 7.56 -10.99 26.88
N ASP A 43 6.51 -10.47 26.24
CA ASP A 43 5.11 -10.72 26.60
C ASP A 43 4.47 -11.80 25.71
N GLY A 44 5.24 -12.81 25.35
CA GLY A 44 4.81 -13.90 24.47
C GLY A 44 3.40 -14.39 24.76
N GLY A 45 2.61 -14.62 23.71
CA GLY A 45 1.21 -15.04 23.82
C GLY A 45 0.54 -15.08 22.46
N LYS A 46 -0.77 -15.16 22.49
CA LYS A 46 -1.60 -15.09 21.26
C LYS A 46 -2.55 -13.93 21.35
N SER A 47 -2.71 -13.20 20.26
CA SER A 47 -3.70 -12.14 20.14
C SER A 47 -4.71 -12.46 19.05
N ILE A 48 -5.91 -11.95 19.23
CA ILE A 48 -6.97 -11.96 18.22
C ILE A 48 -7.04 -10.54 17.65
N THR A 49 -7.09 -10.45 16.33
CA THR A 49 -7.28 -9.20 15.61
C THR A 49 -8.61 -9.21 14.88
N MET A 50 -9.23 -8.06 14.77
CA MET A 50 -10.45 -7.86 13.99
C MET A 50 -10.34 -6.50 13.28
N GLY A 51 -10.66 -6.47 11.99
CA GLY A 51 -10.81 -5.26 11.21
C GLY A 51 -12.18 -5.22 10.55
N ASN A 52 -12.69 -4.04 10.34
CA ASN A 52 -13.91 -3.81 9.57
C ASN A 52 -13.86 -2.46 8.89
N GLN A 53 -14.42 -2.38 7.69
CA GLN A 53 -14.44 -1.17 6.90
C GLN A 53 -15.73 -1.08 6.10
N LEU A 54 -16.27 0.14 5.98
CA LEU A 54 -17.36 0.46 5.08
C LEU A 54 -16.94 1.62 4.17
N THR A 55 -17.05 1.42 2.87
CA THR A 55 -16.81 2.46 1.87
C THR A 55 -18.12 2.89 1.25
N PHE A 56 -18.42 4.17 1.35
CA PHE A 56 -19.54 4.82 0.67
C PHE A 56 -19.01 5.50 -0.57
N SER A 57 -19.54 5.17 -1.73
CA SER A 57 -19.16 5.77 -3.01
C SER A 57 -20.38 6.34 -3.70
N GLY A 58 -20.21 7.48 -4.33
CA GLY A 58 -21.24 8.11 -5.15
C GLY A 58 -20.61 8.90 -6.27
N GLY A 59 -21.28 9.06 -7.40
CA GLY A 59 -20.73 9.84 -8.50
C GLY A 59 -21.70 10.03 -9.65
N GLY A 60 -21.33 10.83 -10.63
CA GLY A 60 -22.09 11.08 -11.82
C GLY A 60 -21.32 11.87 -12.85
N GLU A 61 -21.85 11.93 -14.06
CA GLU A 61 -21.32 12.74 -15.15
C GLU A 61 -21.95 14.12 -15.14
N LEU A 62 -21.13 15.15 -15.32
CA LEU A 62 -21.55 16.52 -15.45
C LEU A 62 -21.92 16.82 -16.91
N ASP A 63 -22.73 17.86 -17.17
CA ASP A 63 -23.17 18.27 -18.50
C ASP A 63 -22.01 18.58 -19.49
N ASN A 64 -20.81 18.82 -18.96
CA ASN A 64 -19.60 19.07 -19.76
C ASN A 64 -18.78 17.80 -20.02
N GLY A 65 -19.29 16.60 -19.68
CA GLY A 65 -18.63 15.32 -19.88
C GLY A 65 -17.56 14.95 -18.85
N LEU A 66 -17.42 15.72 -17.78
CA LEU A 66 -16.56 15.35 -16.67
C LEU A 66 -17.28 14.39 -15.72
N ASN A 67 -16.60 13.37 -15.27
CA ASN A 67 -17.08 12.48 -14.21
C ASN A 67 -16.64 13.02 -12.85
N VAL A 68 -17.56 13.03 -11.90
CA VAL A 68 -17.29 13.35 -10.48
C VAL A 68 -17.62 12.14 -9.64
N ALA A 69 -16.71 11.73 -8.75
CA ALA A 69 -16.95 10.67 -7.79
C ALA A 69 -16.56 11.15 -6.38
N LEU A 70 -17.29 10.64 -5.40
CA LEU A 70 -17.07 10.85 -3.98
C LEU A 70 -16.76 9.51 -3.33
N SER A 71 -15.85 9.49 -2.39
CA SER A 71 -15.58 8.32 -1.56
C SER A 71 -15.44 8.75 -0.09
N PHE A 72 -16.06 7.98 0.80
CA PHE A 72 -15.94 8.10 2.24
C PHE A 72 -15.70 6.73 2.82
N VAL A 73 -14.68 6.59 3.66
CA VAL A 73 -14.34 5.34 4.32
C VAL A 73 -14.58 5.47 5.81
N LEU A 74 -15.39 4.56 6.35
CA LEU A 74 -15.52 4.32 7.78
C LEU A 74 -14.71 3.07 8.10
N ASP A 75 -13.70 3.22 8.92
CA ASP A 75 -12.92 2.13 9.46
C ASP A 75 -12.93 2.21 10.98
N HIS A 76 -12.96 1.05 11.64
CA HIS A 76 -12.81 0.96 13.08
C HIS A 76 -11.31 0.88 13.41
N ALA A 77 -10.67 2.03 13.50
CA ALA A 77 -9.35 2.11 14.11
C ALA A 77 -9.48 2.14 15.65
N ASP A 78 -8.60 1.44 16.32
CA ASP A 78 -8.57 1.31 17.79
C ASP A 78 -8.42 2.63 18.58
N ASN A 79 -8.30 3.76 17.87
CA ASN A 79 -8.11 5.09 18.46
C ASN A 79 -9.04 6.13 17.85
N VAL A 80 -10.23 6.17 18.36
CA VAL A 80 -11.38 6.89 17.80
C VAL A 80 -11.42 8.37 18.20
N ALA A 81 -11.02 9.23 17.28
CA ALA A 81 -11.46 10.63 17.31
C ALA A 81 -11.92 11.16 15.93
N LYS A 82 -11.90 10.34 14.88
CA LYS A 82 -12.21 10.77 13.50
C LYS A 82 -13.46 10.06 13.00
N GLY A 83 -14.38 10.80 12.41
CA GLY A 83 -15.63 10.27 11.88
C GLY A 83 -15.46 9.47 10.58
N PHE A 84 -14.40 9.75 9.83
CA PHE A 84 -14.01 9.03 8.61
C PHE A 84 -12.52 8.74 8.67
N ASP A 85 -12.12 7.55 8.21
CA ASP A 85 -10.74 7.19 8.01
C ASP A 85 -10.17 7.96 6.80
N SER A 86 -10.88 7.93 5.69
CA SER A 86 -10.50 8.70 4.51
C SER A 86 -11.72 9.27 3.78
N HIS A 87 -11.51 10.35 3.03
CA HIS A 87 -12.49 10.88 2.12
C HIS A 87 -11.85 11.64 0.96
N SER A 88 -12.46 11.55 -0.21
CA SER A 88 -11.95 12.19 -1.43
C SER A 88 -13.03 12.56 -2.42
N ILE A 89 -12.69 13.53 -3.29
CA ILE A 89 -13.43 13.88 -4.50
C ILE A 89 -12.53 13.59 -5.69
N THR A 90 -13.03 12.82 -6.64
CA THR A 90 -12.36 12.57 -7.92
C THR A 90 -13.08 13.28 -9.04
N ILE A 91 -12.33 14.00 -9.87
CA ILE A 91 -12.82 14.60 -11.12
C ILE A 91 -12.00 14.01 -12.27
N SER A 92 -12.63 13.40 -13.25
CA SER A 92 -11.92 12.69 -14.31
C SER A 92 -12.59 12.82 -15.68
N SER A 93 -11.78 12.66 -16.72
CA SER A 93 -12.21 12.42 -18.07
C SER A 93 -11.16 11.62 -18.85
N ASP A 94 -11.55 10.94 -19.92
CA ASP A 94 -10.63 10.13 -20.73
C ASP A 94 -9.53 10.97 -21.40
N THR A 95 -9.78 12.24 -21.66
CA THR A 95 -8.85 13.14 -22.36
C THR A 95 -8.00 13.98 -21.43
N LEU A 96 -8.47 14.27 -20.22
CA LEU A 96 -7.79 15.15 -19.27
C LEU A 96 -7.15 14.38 -18.09
N GLY A 97 -7.40 13.07 -18.00
CA GLY A 97 -6.94 12.29 -16.86
C GLY A 97 -7.81 12.46 -15.62
N SER A 98 -7.25 12.30 -14.44
CA SER A 98 -7.99 12.29 -13.17
C SER A 98 -7.30 13.16 -12.12
N ILE A 99 -8.08 14.01 -11.46
CA ILE A 99 -7.67 14.76 -10.27
C ILE A 99 -8.42 14.18 -9.07
N VAL A 100 -7.68 13.78 -8.04
CA VAL A 100 -8.22 13.39 -6.73
C VAL A 100 -7.86 14.47 -5.72
N VAL A 101 -8.87 15.08 -5.11
CA VAL A 101 -8.70 15.97 -3.97
C VAL A 101 -9.06 15.18 -2.73
N ALA A 102 -8.07 14.92 -1.90
CA ALA A 102 -8.22 14.18 -0.65
C ALA A 102 -8.36 15.12 0.54
N GLY A 103 -9.27 14.79 1.41
CA GLY A 103 -9.42 15.47 2.69
C GLY A 103 -8.69 14.75 3.83
N ASP A 104 -8.55 13.45 3.74
CA ASP A 104 -7.81 12.59 4.67
C ASP A 104 -7.46 11.24 3.98
N GLY A 105 -6.42 10.56 4.43
CA GLY A 105 -6.15 9.16 4.14
C GLY A 105 -5.69 8.81 2.71
N THR A 106 -5.36 9.77 1.87
CA THR A 106 -4.75 9.47 0.56
C THR A 106 -3.28 9.85 0.57
N GLY A 107 -2.44 8.89 0.24
CA GLY A 107 -1.02 9.11 0.03
C GLY A 107 -0.73 10.04 -1.15
N ASN A 108 0.52 10.32 -1.40
CA ASN A 108 1.00 11.02 -2.58
C ASN A 108 1.28 10.05 -3.76
N ALA A 109 1.74 10.57 -4.89
CA ALA A 109 2.02 9.76 -6.08
C ALA A 109 3.12 8.72 -5.85
N GLN A 110 4.13 9.01 -5.04
CA GLN A 110 5.20 8.07 -4.69
C GLN A 110 4.69 6.99 -3.73
N SER A 111 3.96 7.36 -2.68
CA SER A 111 3.42 6.41 -1.70
C SER A 111 2.30 5.52 -2.25
N ALA A 112 1.74 5.87 -3.41
CA ALA A 112 0.84 4.99 -4.16
C ALA A 112 1.56 3.79 -4.79
N LEU A 113 2.88 3.83 -4.93
CA LEU A 113 3.70 2.67 -5.23
C LEU A 113 3.92 1.92 -3.90
N ASP A 114 3.56 0.65 -3.89
CA ASP A 114 3.90 -0.22 -2.78
C ASP A 114 5.43 -0.29 -2.64
N THR A 115 5.96 0.08 -1.50
CA THR A 115 7.41 0.18 -1.26
C THR A 115 8.09 -1.16 -1.09
N THR A 116 7.31 -2.23 -0.83
CA THR A 116 7.84 -3.57 -0.66
C THR A 116 7.28 -4.55 -1.69
N ALA A 117 8.12 -5.46 -2.15
CA ALA A 117 7.73 -6.57 -3.01
C ALA A 117 7.22 -7.78 -2.21
N ALA A 118 7.75 -8.00 -1.00
CA ALA A 118 7.38 -9.11 -0.13
C ALA A 118 6.00 -8.97 0.51
N GLY A 119 5.46 -7.76 0.58
CA GLY A 119 4.16 -7.47 1.16
C GLY A 119 4.27 -7.20 2.66
N ASP A 120 5.17 -6.30 3.02
CA ASP A 120 5.39 -5.78 4.38
C ASP A 120 5.67 -6.88 5.40
N ALA A 121 6.69 -7.69 5.15
CA ALA A 121 7.14 -8.71 6.10
C ALA A 121 7.56 -8.06 7.43
N TRP A 122 8.14 -6.87 7.37
CA TRP A 122 8.52 -6.05 8.51
C TRP A 122 7.33 -5.62 9.38
N ASP A 123 6.17 -5.27 8.78
CA ASP A 123 4.97 -4.78 9.51
C ASP A 123 4.16 -5.93 10.12
N ASN A 124 4.82 -6.83 10.77
CA ASN A 124 4.15 -7.93 11.46
C ASN A 124 4.19 -7.80 12.98
N GLY A 125 4.46 -6.57 13.46
CA GLY A 125 4.46 -6.18 14.86
C GLY A 125 5.59 -6.86 15.62
N PHE A 126 6.75 -6.98 15.00
CA PHE A 126 7.98 -7.32 15.71
C PHE A 126 8.27 -6.25 16.75
N THR A 127 8.74 -6.66 17.91
CA THR A 127 9.11 -5.75 19.00
C THR A 127 10.48 -6.10 19.52
N TYR A 128 11.28 -5.08 19.77
CA TYR A 128 12.55 -5.20 20.49
C TYR A 128 12.50 -4.33 21.75
N GLN A 129 12.76 -4.91 22.92
CA GLN A 129 12.73 -4.24 24.23
C GLN A 129 11.41 -3.46 24.51
N GLY A 130 10.27 -3.95 23.97
CA GLY A 130 8.97 -3.32 24.17
C GLY A 130 8.66 -2.16 23.23
N THR A 131 9.59 -1.79 22.33
CA THR A 131 9.35 -0.83 21.25
C THR A 131 8.92 -1.58 19.99
N ALA A 132 7.82 -1.19 19.38
CA ALA A 132 7.44 -1.71 18.09
C ALA A 132 8.48 -1.29 17.03
N TYR A 133 8.80 -2.20 16.13
CA TYR A 133 9.60 -1.88 14.97
C TYR A 133 8.76 -1.02 14.03
N GLU A 134 9.27 0.12 13.66
CA GLU A 134 8.68 0.99 12.66
C GLU A 134 9.63 1.00 11.46
N ALA A 135 9.18 0.47 10.36
CA ALA A 135 9.96 0.51 9.14
C ALA A 135 10.01 1.92 8.56
N MET A 136 10.89 2.04 7.60
CA MET A 136 11.06 3.18 6.75
C MET A 136 9.72 3.70 6.24
N GLY A 137 9.33 4.87 6.70
CA GLY A 137 8.12 5.53 6.27
C GLY A 137 8.15 5.78 4.77
N ALA A 138 7.19 5.25 4.04
CA ALA A 138 6.88 5.81 2.73
C ALA A 138 6.64 7.31 2.91
N SER A 139 7.03 8.12 1.90
CA SER A 139 6.75 9.55 1.91
C SER A 139 5.28 9.75 2.23
N THR A 140 5.02 10.22 3.40
CA THR A 140 3.67 10.50 3.80
C THR A 140 3.25 11.84 3.23
N ALA A 141 2.10 11.90 2.59
CA ALA A 141 1.37 13.15 2.48
C ALA A 141 0.97 13.54 3.91
N GLU A 142 1.90 14.12 4.64
CA GLU A 142 1.77 14.43 6.06
C GLU A 142 0.67 15.43 6.37
N ASN A 143 0.14 16.06 5.34
CA ASN A 143 -1.12 16.74 5.39
C ASN A 143 -2.17 15.81 4.84
N ASN A 144 -3.13 15.48 5.63
CA ASN A 144 -4.34 14.78 5.22
C ASN A 144 -5.11 15.49 4.09
N LYS A 145 -4.48 16.44 3.39
CA LYS A 145 -5.05 17.20 2.28
C LYS A 145 -4.07 17.23 1.14
N SER A 146 -4.36 16.49 0.10
CA SER A 146 -3.53 16.40 -1.08
C SER A 146 -4.36 16.53 -2.35
N VAL A 147 -3.67 16.92 -3.41
CA VAL A 147 -4.19 16.87 -4.78
C VAL A 147 -3.30 15.89 -5.55
N ASN A 148 -3.89 14.82 -6.04
CA ASN A 148 -3.21 13.82 -6.85
C ASN A 148 -3.75 13.90 -8.28
N TYR A 149 -2.86 13.99 -9.26
CA TYR A 149 -3.20 14.01 -10.67
C TYR A 149 -2.63 12.79 -11.38
N THR A 150 -3.50 12.03 -12.02
CA THR A 150 -3.12 10.95 -12.93
C THR A 150 -3.29 11.45 -14.36
N PHE A 151 -2.21 11.44 -15.11
CA PHE A 151 -2.21 11.88 -16.51
C PHE A 151 -3.03 10.94 -17.39
N PRO A 152 -3.65 11.43 -18.47
CA PRO A 152 -4.26 10.57 -19.45
C PRO A 152 -3.21 9.67 -20.10
N ALA A 153 -3.61 8.47 -20.53
CA ALA A 153 -2.71 7.53 -21.18
C ALA A 153 -2.32 8.05 -22.58
N VAL A 154 -1.22 8.80 -22.69
CA VAL A 154 -0.69 9.34 -23.95
C VAL A 154 0.35 8.42 -24.60
N ILE A 155 0.91 7.48 -23.86
CA ILE A 155 1.86 6.48 -24.30
C ILE A 155 1.33 5.12 -23.84
N ASP A 156 1.22 4.18 -24.78
CA ASP A 156 0.75 2.85 -24.48
C ASP A 156 1.65 2.15 -23.45
N GLY A 157 1.02 1.58 -22.44
CA GLY A 157 1.70 0.93 -21.33
C GLY A 157 2.39 1.85 -20.33
N VAL A 158 2.28 3.18 -20.45
CA VAL A 158 2.86 4.14 -19.48
C VAL A 158 1.76 4.85 -18.70
N ALA A 159 1.81 4.74 -17.37
CA ALA A 159 0.99 5.53 -16.45
C ALA A 159 1.88 6.52 -15.71
N LEU A 160 1.43 7.78 -15.62
CA LEU A 160 2.14 8.86 -14.92
C LEU A 160 1.22 9.48 -13.87
N SER A 161 1.75 9.83 -12.73
CA SER A 161 1.03 10.58 -11.70
C SER A 161 1.94 11.60 -11.02
N ALA A 162 1.31 12.67 -10.51
CA ALA A 162 1.96 13.68 -9.71
C ALA A 162 1.03 14.14 -8.60
N SER A 163 1.59 14.58 -7.49
CA SER A 163 0.82 15.05 -6.34
C SER A 163 1.43 16.27 -5.67
N TYR A 164 0.58 16.99 -4.96
CA TYR A 164 0.94 18.13 -4.15
C TYR A 164 0.20 18.05 -2.81
N SER A 165 0.92 18.24 -1.73
CA SER A 165 0.37 18.39 -0.38
C SER A 165 0.71 19.79 0.15
N GLY A 166 -0.30 20.48 0.69
CA GLY A 166 -0.13 21.83 1.21
C GLY A 166 0.63 21.85 2.55
N SER A 167 1.19 22.97 2.90
CA SER A 167 1.88 23.16 4.19
C SER A 167 0.91 23.30 5.36
N THR A 168 1.34 22.86 6.54
CA THR A 168 0.71 23.15 7.84
C THR A 168 1.76 23.53 8.88
N THR A 169 1.34 23.77 10.12
CA THR A 169 2.29 24.07 11.21
C THR A 169 3.26 22.91 11.42
N GLY A 170 4.55 23.16 11.22
CA GLY A 170 5.61 22.17 11.35
C GLY A 170 5.83 21.27 10.12
N ILE A 171 5.08 21.47 9.04
CA ILE A 171 5.18 20.68 7.81
C ILE A 171 5.22 21.62 6.60
N LYS A 172 6.23 21.48 5.75
CA LYS A 172 6.33 22.17 4.46
C LYS A 172 5.40 21.56 3.44
N SER A 173 5.07 22.29 2.39
CA SER A 173 4.42 21.70 1.21
C SER A 173 5.38 20.75 0.52
N THR A 174 4.83 19.63 0.02
CA THR A 174 5.59 18.58 -0.64
C THR A 174 5.01 18.25 -2.00
N THR A 175 5.86 17.70 -2.87
CA THR A 175 5.49 17.20 -4.18
C THR A 175 5.96 15.76 -4.32
N ALA A 176 5.25 14.98 -5.12
CA ALA A 176 5.69 13.66 -5.51
C ALA A 176 5.27 13.33 -6.94
N PHE A 177 5.96 12.41 -7.57
CA PHE A 177 5.57 11.85 -8.84
C PHE A 177 5.82 10.35 -8.89
N ALA A 178 5.13 9.67 -9.81
CA ALA A 178 5.35 8.28 -10.11
C ALA A 178 5.11 7.97 -11.59
N ALA A 179 5.82 6.98 -12.08
CA ALA A 179 5.68 6.43 -13.41
C ALA A 179 5.63 4.90 -13.34
N THR A 180 4.74 4.28 -14.08
CA THR A 180 4.65 2.82 -14.21
C THR A 180 4.58 2.44 -15.68
N TYR A 181 5.41 1.46 -16.06
CA TYR A 181 5.43 0.88 -17.40
C TYR A 181 4.96 -0.58 -17.38
N THR A 182 3.97 -0.88 -18.23
CA THR A 182 3.36 -2.21 -18.39
C THR A 182 3.25 -2.63 -19.87
N GLY A 183 4.02 -2.02 -20.75
CA GLY A 183 3.95 -2.25 -22.21
C GLY A 183 4.47 -3.63 -22.66
N VAL A 184 5.10 -4.40 -21.77
CA VAL A 184 5.53 -5.79 -22.02
C VAL A 184 4.64 -6.74 -21.24
N GLU A 185 4.14 -7.80 -21.89
CA GLU A 185 3.27 -8.78 -21.25
C GLU A 185 3.96 -9.42 -20.02
N GLY A 186 3.27 -9.39 -18.90
CA GLY A 186 3.75 -9.90 -17.62
C GLY A 186 4.71 -8.98 -16.87
N LEU A 187 5.28 -7.95 -17.50
CA LEU A 187 6.22 -7.01 -16.87
C LEU A 187 5.51 -5.76 -16.35
N SER A 188 5.83 -5.37 -15.14
CA SER A 188 5.53 -4.05 -14.58
C SER A 188 6.80 -3.46 -13.99
N VAL A 189 7.13 -2.23 -14.36
CA VAL A 189 8.25 -1.48 -13.78
C VAL A 189 7.73 -0.13 -13.32
N SER A 190 8.00 0.24 -12.08
CA SER A 190 7.55 1.51 -11.50
C SER A 190 8.72 2.27 -10.89
N TYR A 191 8.63 3.57 -10.94
CA TYR A 191 9.52 4.50 -10.25
C TYR A 191 8.69 5.61 -9.64
N GLY A 192 9.00 6.00 -8.41
CA GLY A 192 8.39 7.12 -7.72
C GLY A 192 9.41 7.91 -6.92
N SER A 193 9.17 9.21 -6.78
CA SER A 193 9.94 10.08 -5.91
C SER A 193 8.99 11.05 -5.22
N GLY A 194 9.24 11.35 -3.96
CA GLY A 194 8.43 12.23 -3.13
C GLY A 194 9.22 12.77 -1.96
N GLU A 195 8.64 13.75 -1.30
CA GLU A 195 9.25 14.47 -0.19
C GLU A 195 8.43 14.25 1.09
N ASN A 196 9.12 14.14 2.21
CA ASN A 196 8.55 14.30 3.55
C ASN A 196 8.87 15.72 4.01
N GLY A 197 7.84 16.51 4.35
CA GLY A 197 7.98 17.93 4.67
C GLY A 197 8.12 18.26 6.16
N THR A 198 8.35 17.29 7.05
CA THR A 198 8.50 17.56 8.49
C THR A 198 9.65 18.50 8.75
N VAL A 199 9.38 19.68 9.32
CA VAL A 199 10.41 20.71 9.55
C VAL A 199 11.46 20.18 10.52
N GLY A 200 12.72 20.15 10.06
CA GLY A 200 13.88 19.66 10.80
C GLY A 200 14.11 18.14 10.66
N SER A 201 13.29 17.47 9.88
CA SER A 201 13.44 16.05 9.49
C SER A 201 12.88 15.86 8.08
N GLU A 202 13.16 16.80 7.20
CA GLU A 202 12.79 16.69 5.79
C GLU A 202 13.54 15.51 5.17
N ALA A 203 12.87 14.81 4.28
CA ALA A 203 13.45 13.66 3.59
C ALA A 203 12.99 13.59 2.14
N ASP A 204 13.87 13.05 1.30
CA ASP A 204 13.57 12.68 -0.08
C ASP A 204 13.45 11.16 -0.17
N LEU A 205 12.32 10.67 -0.68
CA LEU A 205 12.08 9.26 -0.87
C LEU A 205 12.05 8.90 -2.35
N THR A 206 12.72 7.81 -2.69
CA THR A 206 12.62 7.19 -4.01
C THR A 206 12.25 5.72 -3.89
N THR A 207 11.39 5.26 -4.78
CA THR A 207 11.00 3.85 -4.86
C THR A 207 11.16 3.36 -6.30
N MET A 208 11.88 2.27 -6.48
CA MET A 208 11.90 1.50 -7.71
C MET A 208 11.31 0.12 -7.46
N LYS A 209 10.41 -0.32 -8.34
CA LYS A 209 9.77 -1.63 -8.26
C LYS A 209 9.68 -2.27 -9.62
N ALA A 210 9.96 -3.56 -9.68
CA ALA A 210 9.77 -4.36 -10.88
C ALA A 210 9.07 -5.67 -10.52
N SER A 211 8.15 -6.12 -11.36
CA SER A 211 7.54 -7.43 -11.23
C SER A 211 7.38 -8.10 -12.59
N TYR A 212 7.51 -9.41 -12.61
CA TYR A 212 7.32 -10.20 -13.80
C TYR A 212 6.49 -11.46 -13.51
N ALA A 213 5.41 -11.61 -14.27
CA ALA A 213 4.53 -12.77 -14.20
C ALA A 213 4.76 -13.69 -15.41
N MET A 214 5.08 -14.95 -15.15
CA MET A 214 5.30 -15.98 -16.14
C MET A 214 4.55 -17.27 -15.79
N GLY A 215 3.45 -17.52 -16.49
CA GLY A 215 2.59 -18.66 -16.20
C GLY A 215 1.99 -18.56 -14.78
N SER A 216 2.28 -19.54 -13.93
CA SER A 216 1.82 -19.55 -12.53
C SER A 216 2.81 -18.87 -11.56
N PHE A 217 3.96 -18.41 -12.03
CA PHE A 217 4.96 -17.74 -11.21
C PHE A 217 4.88 -16.23 -11.36
N THR A 218 5.11 -15.53 -10.27
CA THR A 218 5.37 -14.09 -10.26
C THR A 218 6.59 -13.82 -9.38
N ALA A 219 7.55 -13.07 -9.90
CA ALA A 219 8.66 -12.53 -9.14
C ALA A 219 8.53 -11.01 -9.06
N ALA A 220 8.84 -10.42 -7.92
CA ALA A 220 8.86 -8.98 -7.72
C ALA A 220 10.08 -8.57 -6.90
N TYR A 221 10.56 -7.37 -7.16
CA TYR A 221 11.65 -6.72 -6.46
C TYR A 221 11.31 -5.25 -6.27
N SER A 222 11.64 -4.69 -5.13
CA SER A 222 11.58 -3.24 -4.89
C SER A 222 12.84 -2.79 -4.12
N ASN A 223 13.16 -1.51 -4.33
CA ASN A 223 14.15 -0.79 -3.56
C ASN A 223 13.55 0.58 -3.25
N THR A 224 13.61 0.98 -2.00
CA THR A 224 13.15 2.29 -1.52
C THR A 224 14.26 2.92 -0.69
N GLU A 225 14.62 4.14 -1.02
CA GLU A 225 15.63 4.94 -0.34
C GLU A 225 14.95 6.14 0.33
N ASN A 226 15.39 6.49 1.51
CA ASN A 226 14.95 7.62 2.32
C ASN A 226 16.15 8.44 2.76
N ASP A 227 16.42 9.53 2.04
CA ASP A 227 17.52 10.47 2.31
C ASP A 227 17.03 11.56 3.25
N THR A 228 17.48 11.57 4.49
CA THR A 228 17.00 12.51 5.50
C THR A 228 17.96 13.68 5.71
N SER A 229 17.40 14.89 5.83
CA SER A 229 18.18 16.08 6.18
C SER A 229 18.78 16.01 7.60
N ALA A 230 18.25 15.15 8.46
CA ALA A 230 18.75 14.90 9.81
C ALA A 230 19.94 13.94 9.87
N GLY A 231 20.33 13.31 8.75
CA GLY A 231 21.58 12.57 8.60
C GLY A 231 21.51 11.09 8.98
N THR A 232 20.35 10.48 8.96
CA THR A 232 20.21 9.01 9.04
C THR A 232 19.45 8.55 7.81
N ASP A 233 20.19 8.14 6.78
CA ASP A 233 19.59 7.62 5.55
C ASP A 233 19.26 6.16 5.72
N GLU A 234 18.20 5.72 5.07
CA GLU A 234 17.67 4.36 5.16
C GLU A 234 17.44 3.80 3.76
N GLU A 235 17.68 2.52 3.59
CA GLU A 235 17.38 1.79 2.36
C GLU A 235 16.62 0.51 2.70
N MET A 236 15.56 0.24 1.96
CA MET A 236 14.82 -1.01 2.04
C MET A 236 14.83 -1.72 0.70
N THR A 237 15.34 -2.92 0.66
CA THR A 237 15.19 -3.84 -0.47
C THR A 237 14.18 -4.92 -0.13
N SER A 238 13.37 -5.32 -1.10
CA SER A 238 12.39 -6.36 -0.91
C SER A 238 12.27 -7.23 -2.16
N PHE A 239 12.17 -8.53 -1.95
CA PHE A 239 12.03 -9.53 -3.00
C PHE A 239 10.90 -10.50 -2.67
N LYS A 240 10.14 -10.93 -3.69
CA LYS A 240 9.08 -11.92 -3.54
C LYS A 240 8.98 -12.84 -4.73
N ILE A 241 8.76 -14.12 -4.45
CA ILE A 241 8.30 -15.11 -5.43
C ILE A 241 6.93 -15.63 -4.98
N SER A 242 6.00 -15.69 -5.92
CA SER A 242 4.67 -16.27 -5.71
C SER A 242 4.39 -17.36 -6.73
N TYR A 243 3.69 -18.39 -6.31
CA TYR A 243 3.23 -19.47 -7.16
C TYR A 243 1.72 -19.71 -6.99
N THR A 244 1.00 -19.65 -8.10
CA THR A 244 -0.43 -19.97 -8.16
C THR A 244 -0.58 -21.47 -8.34
N VAL A 245 -0.95 -22.16 -7.27
CA VAL A 245 -1.12 -23.64 -7.26
C VAL A 245 -2.42 -24.03 -7.98
N THR A 246 -3.50 -23.32 -7.69
CA THR A 246 -4.81 -23.41 -8.35
C THR A 246 -5.38 -22.01 -8.53
N ASP A 247 -6.53 -21.88 -9.20
CA ASP A 247 -7.20 -20.58 -9.37
C ASP A 247 -7.54 -19.93 -8.00
N ASP A 248 -7.67 -20.70 -6.93
CA ASP A 248 -8.06 -20.26 -5.59
C ASP A 248 -6.91 -20.28 -4.57
N LEU A 249 -5.80 -20.99 -4.85
CA LEU A 249 -4.72 -21.24 -3.90
C LEU A 249 -3.39 -20.70 -4.41
N SER A 250 -2.72 -19.90 -3.60
CA SER A 250 -1.37 -19.41 -3.87
C SER A 250 -0.45 -19.58 -2.67
N VAL A 251 0.84 -19.68 -2.95
CA VAL A 251 1.91 -19.69 -1.96
C VAL A 251 2.94 -18.63 -2.35
N SER A 252 3.57 -18.02 -1.37
CA SER A 252 4.65 -17.06 -1.64
C SER A 252 5.75 -17.13 -0.59
N TYR A 253 6.94 -16.73 -1.03
CA TYR A 253 8.09 -16.46 -0.20
C TYR A 253 8.59 -15.06 -0.51
N GLY A 254 9.01 -14.30 0.50
CA GLY A 254 9.55 -12.98 0.37
C GLY A 254 10.59 -12.68 1.43
N GLU A 255 11.49 -11.78 1.09
CA GLU A 255 12.56 -11.25 1.94
C GLU A 255 12.55 -9.74 1.87
N GLU A 256 12.87 -9.09 2.98
CA GLU A 256 13.07 -7.66 3.09
C GLU A 256 14.33 -7.40 3.92
N SER A 257 15.18 -6.49 3.46
CA SER A 257 16.34 -5.99 4.17
C SER A 257 16.20 -4.50 4.38
N HIS A 258 16.43 -4.04 5.59
CA HIS A 258 16.42 -2.64 5.96
C HIS A 258 17.79 -2.23 6.48
N GLU A 259 18.45 -1.36 5.73
CA GLU A 259 19.76 -0.80 6.03
C GLU A 259 19.57 0.62 6.59
N THR A 260 20.30 0.94 7.68
CA THR A 260 20.30 2.26 8.30
C THR A 260 21.72 2.80 8.30
N SER A 261 21.95 4.00 7.76
CA SER A 261 23.28 4.58 7.64
C SER A 261 23.94 4.72 9.01
N GLY A 262 25.23 4.31 9.10
CA GLY A 262 25.99 4.33 10.34
C GLY A 262 25.77 3.12 11.25
N GLN A 263 24.85 2.23 10.93
CA GLN A 263 24.70 0.94 11.61
C GLN A 263 25.59 -0.12 10.95
N SER A 264 25.85 -1.20 11.66
CA SER A 264 26.71 -2.30 11.20
C SER A 264 25.97 -3.61 11.04
N VAL A 265 24.70 -3.62 11.34
CA VAL A 265 23.80 -4.78 11.27
C VAL A 265 22.52 -4.32 10.63
N ASP A 266 22.15 -4.96 9.56
CA ASP A 266 20.91 -4.73 8.85
C ASP A 266 19.78 -5.53 9.49
N GLU A 267 18.57 -5.04 9.35
CA GLU A 267 17.37 -5.73 9.80
C GLU A 267 16.81 -6.55 8.64
N GLU A 268 16.70 -7.85 8.84
CA GLU A 268 16.27 -8.80 7.84
C GLU A 268 14.92 -9.41 8.22
N PHE A 269 14.01 -9.51 7.27
CA PHE A 269 12.69 -10.09 7.45
C PHE A 269 12.39 -11.09 6.35
N GLU A 270 11.90 -12.25 6.73
CA GLU A 270 11.47 -13.30 5.82
C GLU A 270 9.98 -13.60 6.03
N ALA A 271 9.28 -13.98 4.97
CA ALA A 271 7.89 -14.36 5.03
C ALA A 271 7.59 -15.55 4.11
N ILE A 272 6.93 -16.56 4.64
CA ILE A 272 6.28 -17.61 3.87
C ILE A 272 4.77 -17.48 4.09
N SER A 273 4.00 -17.42 3.02
CA SER A 273 2.55 -17.31 3.13
C SER A 273 1.79 -18.21 2.17
N VAL A 274 0.59 -18.57 2.60
CA VAL A 274 -0.41 -19.33 1.83
C VAL A 274 -1.70 -18.54 1.86
N SER A 275 -2.34 -18.37 0.71
CA SER A 275 -3.64 -17.72 0.57
C SER A 275 -4.60 -18.60 -0.20
N TYR A 276 -5.82 -18.78 0.34
CA TYR A 276 -6.91 -19.49 -0.29
C TYR A 276 -8.14 -18.60 -0.35
N THR A 277 -8.65 -18.36 -1.56
CA THR A 277 -9.80 -17.47 -1.80
C THR A 277 -10.98 -18.26 -2.37
N THR A 278 -12.13 -18.12 -1.75
CA THR A 278 -13.36 -18.75 -2.23
C THR A 278 -14.58 -17.88 -1.87
N GLY A 279 -15.44 -17.61 -2.83
CA GLY A 279 -16.77 -17.00 -2.62
C GLY A 279 -16.79 -15.70 -1.80
N GLY A 280 -15.82 -14.79 -1.97
CA GLY A 280 -15.74 -13.53 -1.23
C GLY A 280 -15.05 -13.65 0.15
N MET A 281 -14.51 -14.84 0.48
CA MET A 281 -13.68 -15.07 1.66
C MET A 281 -12.26 -15.41 1.22
N THR A 282 -11.26 -14.83 1.90
CA THR A 282 -9.86 -15.20 1.76
C THR A 282 -9.32 -15.67 3.10
N LEU A 283 -8.76 -16.89 3.13
CA LEU A 283 -8.03 -17.44 4.26
C LEU A 283 -6.54 -17.27 4.03
N THR A 284 -5.82 -16.81 5.05
CA THR A 284 -4.36 -16.63 4.99
C THR A 284 -3.68 -17.35 6.14
N ALA A 285 -2.52 -17.94 5.86
CA ALA A 285 -1.60 -18.43 6.87
C ALA A 285 -0.21 -17.95 6.49
N ALA A 286 0.53 -17.41 7.45
CA ALA A 286 1.88 -16.92 7.22
C ALA A 286 2.78 -17.17 8.43
N GLN A 287 4.06 -17.41 8.13
CA GLN A 287 5.18 -17.41 9.07
C GLN A 287 6.10 -16.28 8.67
N TYR A 288 6.57 -15.56 9.65
CA TYR A 288 7.51 -14.45 9.53
C TYR A 288 8.68 -14.66 10.49
N ASP A 289 9.88 -14.43 10.00
CA ASP A 289 11.10 -14.49 10.76
C ASP A 289 11.85 -13.15 10.61
N ALA A 290 12.41 -12.65 11.69
CA ALA A 290 13.17 -11.40 11.70
C ALA A 290 14.51 -11.58 12.41
N SER A 291 15.53 -10.91 11.90
CA SER A 291 16.86 -10.86 12.51
C SER A 291 17.47 -9.47 12.42
N GLY A 292 18.50 -9.22 13.22
CA GLY A 292 19.14 -7.89 13.29
C GLY A 292 18.27 -6.80 13.90
N LEU A 293 17.17 -7.13 14.58
CA LEU A 293 16.21 -6.17 15.11
C LEU A 293 16.86 -5.05 15.93
N ALA A 294 16.46 -3.81 15.68
CA ALA A 294 17.06 -2.59 16.18
C ALA A 294 18.57 -2.50 15.87
N ASN A 295 18.97 -2.93 14.67
CA ASN A 295 20.35 -2.97 14.19
C ASN A 295 21.31 -3.70 15.17
N THR A 296 20.80 -4.72 15.86
CA THR A 296 21.53 -5.42 16.92
C THR A 296 21.77 -6.88 16.54
N SER A 297 23.05 -7.28 16.48
CA SER A 297 23.45 -8.64 16.14
C SER A 297 22.87 -9.66 17.12
N GLY A 298 22.29 -10.75 16.58
CA GLY A 298 21.72 -11.85 17.34
C GLY A 298 20.33 -11.58 17.91
N GLN A 299 19.74 -10.43 17.64
CA GLN A 299 18.34 -10.19 17.96
C GLN A 299 17.46 -10.78 16.87
N THR A 300 16.61 -11.72 17.26
CA THR A 300 15.71 -12.43 16.36
C THR A 300 14.29 -12.47 16.91
N ALA A 301 13.31 -12.58 16.04
CA ALA A 301 11.93 -12.82 16.42
C ALA A 301 11.22 -13.65 15.35
N GLU A 302 10.27 -14.46 15.79
CA GLU A 302 9.41 -15.27 14.91
C GLU A 302 7.95 -14.91 15.16
N ARG A 303 7.16 -14.91 14.10
CA ARG A 303 5.73 -14.68 14.18
C ARG A 303 4.96 -15.53 13.17
N TRP A 304 3.83 -16.04 13.59
CA TRP A 304 2.86 -16.61 12.67
C TRP A 304 1.52 -15.89 12.78
N LYS A 305 0.80 -15.89 11.67
CA LYS A 305 -0.56 -15.34 11.55
C LYS A 305 -1.49 -16.33 10.84
N LEU A 306 -2.71 -16.42 11.32
CA LEU A 306 -3.83 -17.04 10.62
C LEU A 306 -4.93 -16.01 10.49
N GLY A 307 -5.47 -15.81 9.31
CA GLY A 307 -6.48 -14.79 9.04
C GLY A 307 -7.60 -15.28 8.14
N ALA A 308 -8.74 -14.64 8.28
CA ALA A 308 -9.84 -14.71 7.33
C ALA A 308 -10.34 -13.29 7.05
N SER A 309 -10.48 -12.95 5.78
CA SER A 309 -11.08 -11.69 5.32
C SER A 309 -12.32 -11.96 4.48
N PHE A 310 -13.28 -11.06 4.56
CA PHE A 310 -14.58 -11.13 3.90
C PHE A 310 -14.83 -9.81 3.17
N ALA A 311 -15.30 -9.89 1.92
CA ALA A 311 -15.77 -8.75 1.14
C ALA A 311 -17.26 -8.92 0.81
N PHE A 312 -18.06 -7.84 0.99
CA PHE A 312 -19.52 -7.82 0.75
C PHE A 312 -20.02 -6.44 0.29
#